data_a27e693d03ba1cee967f46c4de2e65c1
#
_entry.id   a27e693d03ba1cee967f46c4de2e65c1
#
_cell.length_a   1.000
_cell.length_b   1.000
_cell.length_c   1.000
_cell.angle_alpha   90.00
_cell.angle_beta   90.00
_cell.angle_gamma   90.00
#
_symmetry.space_group_name_H-M   'P 1'
#
loop_
_entity.id
_entity.type
_entity.pdbx_description
1 polymer ?
#
loop_
_entity_poly.entity_id
_entity_poly.type
_entity_poly.pdbx_seq_one_letter_code
_entity_poly.pdbx_strand_id
1 'polypeptide(L)'
;LRLKNLNNMMHFELADGAVSPTHFQADTYPYPFRTKIKVLHDGIDTKQIAPFPLARLQVAPGKLLSRTDEVITFANRNLEPYRGYHVFMRALPSLLKARPRAHVVIVGGEGTSYGRRPPEGKTWKSVFMEEVRPLIDEQDWTRVHFLPNLPHAQFIQFLQISRVHVYLTYPF
;
A
#
# COMPACT_ATOMS: atom_id res chain seq x y z
N LEU A 1 8.49 -6.11 25.96
CA LEU A 1 7.79 -7.08 25.07
C LEU A 1 6.79 -7.94 25.85
N ARG A 2 7.17 -8.58 26.96
CA ARG A 2 6.27 -9.44 27.75
C ARG A 2 5.08 -8.68 28.31
N LEU A 3 5.27 -7.45 28.82
CA LEU A 3 4.18 -6.59 29.33
C LEU A 3 3.21 -6.14 28.22
N LYS A 4 3.71 -5.86 27.00
CA LYS A 4 2.84 -5.54 25.85
C LYS A 4 1.93 -6.71 25.46
N ASN A 5 2.38 -7.92 25.64
CA ASN A 5 1.60 -9.12 25.30
C ASN A 5 0.67 -9.60 26.43
N LEU A 6 0.74 -8.98 27.61
CA LEU A 6 -0.06 -9.40 28.75
C LEU A 6 -1.56 -9.35 28.44
N ASN A 7 -2.03 -8.26 27.83
CA ASN A 7 -3.44 -8.13 27.43
C ASN A 7 -3.85 -9.23 26.45
N ASN A 8 -3.00 -9.52 25.44
CA ASN A 8 -3.28 -10.60 24.49
C ASN A 8 -3.36 -11.96 25.18
N MET A 9 -2.44 -12.23 26.12
CA MET A 9 -2.44 -13.48 26.89
C MET A 9 -3.72 -13.63 27.72
N MET A 10 -4.12 -12.59 28.44
CA MET A 10 -5.36 -12.59 29.23
C MET A 10 -6.59 -12.82 28.35
N HIS A 11 -6.67 -12.16 27.19
CA HIS A 11 -7.77 -12.36 26.26
C HIS A 11 -7.81 -13.81 25.74
N PHE A 12 -6.66 -14.41 25.43
CA PHE A 12 -6.60 -15.80 24.97
C PHE A 12 -6.98 -16.82 26.04
N GLU A 13 -6.67 -16.56 27.29
CA GLU A 13 -7.11 -17.43 28.42
C GLU A 13 -8.64 -17.43 28.56
N LEU A 14 -9.26 -16.27 28.39
CA LEU A 14 -10.71 -16.09 28.55
C LEU A 14 -11.50 -16.47 27.28
N ALA A 15 -10.89 -16.50 26.13
CA ALA A 15 -11.56 -16.78 24.85
C ALA A 15 -11.71 -18.28 24.63
N ASP A 16 -12.90 -18.71 24.17
CA ASP A 16 -13.17 -20.07 23.73
C ASP A 16 -12.51 -20.40 22.39
N GLY A 17 -12.30 -19.40 21.54
CA GLY A 17 -11.65 -19.52 20.25
C GLY A 17 -11.17 -18.18 19.70
N ALA A 18 -10.33 -18.22 18.68
CA ALA A 18 -9.83 -17.05 18.01
C ALA A 18 -9.80 -17.23 16.49
N VAL A 19 -9.80 -16.12 15.75
CA VAL A 19 -9.71 -16.12 14.29
C VAL A 19 -8.51 -15.29 13.86
N SER A 20 -7.78 -15.77 12.86
CA SER A 20 -6.70 -15.03 12.21
C SER A 20 -6.93 -15.02 10.70
N PRO A 21 -6.70 -13.90 10.00
CA PRO A 21 -6.91 -13.83 8.55
C PRO A 21 -5.88 -14.63 7.75
N THR A 22 -4.69 -14.89 8.33
CA THR A 22 -3.62 -15.64 7.64
C THR A 22 -2.90 -16.61 8.56
N HIS A 23 -2.29 -17.65 7.98
CA HIS A 23 -1.40 -18.53 8.69
C HIS A 23 -0.18 -17.79 9.27
N PHE A 24 0.40 -16.87 8.49
CA PHE A 24 1.51 -16.04 8.93
C PHE A 24 1.20 -15.30 10.25
N GLN A 25 0.04 -14.66 10.34
CA GLN A 25 -0.36 -13.97 11.57
C GLN A 25 -0.65 -14.94 12.72
N ALA A 26 -1.34 -16.06 12.43
CA ALA A 26 -1.58 -17.10 13.44
C ALA A 26 -0.27 -17.65 14.02
N ASP A 27 0.74 -17.84 13.16
CA ASP A 27 2.05 -18.40 13.54
C ASP A 27 2.91 -17.45 14.37
N THR A 28 2.57 -16.17 14.46
CA THR A 28 3.24 -15.22 15.37
C THR A 28 2.88 -15.46 16.85
N TYR A 29 1.80 -16.20 17.13
CA TYR A 29 1.36 -16.50 18.50
C TYR A 29 2.06 -17.74 19.06
N PRO A 30 2.33 -17.80 20.40
CA PRO A 30 2.90 -18.98 21.06
C PRO A 30 2.02 -20.22 20.87
N TYR A 31 2.65 -21.38 20.86
CA TYR A 31 1.99 -22.67 20.61
C TYR A 31 0.69 -22.92 21.39
N PRO A 32 0.61 -22.68 22.71
CA PRO A 32 -0.64 -22.95 23.43
C PRO A 32 -1.84 -22.19 22.88
N PHE A 33 -1.62 -20.97 22.34
CA PHE A 33 -2.69 -20.16 21.77
C PHE A 33 -3.05 -20.53 20.34
N ARG A 34 -2.09 -21.04 19.56
CA ARG A 34 -2.32 -21.46 18.16
C ARG A 34 -3.40 -22.51 18.03
N THR A 35 -3.53 -23.40 19.00
CA THR A 35 -4.54 -24.44 18.99
C THR A 35 -5.97 -23.91 19.03
N LYS A 36 -6.17 -22.72 19.57
CA LYS A 36 -7.46 -22.01 19.61
C LYS A 36 -7.71 -21.15 18.37
N ILE A 37 -6.69 -20.93 17.49
CA ILE A 37 -6.78 -20.03 16.35
C ILE A 37 -7.24 -20.79 15.11
N LYS A 38 -8.38 -20.38 14.55
CA LYS A 38 -8.84 -20.82 13.25
C LYS A 38 -8.44 -19.77 12.20
N VAL A 39 -7.72 -20.21 11.16
CA VAL A 39 -7.38 -19.31 10.06
C VAL A 39 -8.58 -19.17 9.12
N LEU A 40 -9.05 -17.95 8.97
CA LEU A 40 -10.18 -17.60 8.12
C LEU A 40 -9.87 -16.26 7.45
N HIS A 41 -9.65 -16.30 6.14
CA HIS A 41 -9.39 -15.11 5.33
C HIS A 41 -10.63 -14.21 5.28
N ASP A 42 -10.43 -12.88 5.29
CA ASP A 42 -11.51 -11.88 5.28
C ASP A 42 -12.44 -11.99 4.06
N GLY A 43 -11.95 -12.58 3.00
CA GLY A 43 -12.68 -12.71 1.74
C GLY A 43 -12.59 -11.47 0.85
N ILE A 44 -12.88 -11.68 -0.43
CA ILE A 44 -12.99 -10.63 -1.44
C ILE A 44 -14.16 -10.99 -2.36
N ASP A 45 -14.98 -10.01 -2.70
CA ASP A 45 -16.00 -10.17 -3.74
C ASP A 45 -15.32 -10.22 -5.12
N THR A 46 -15.02 -11.43 -5.57
CA THR A 46 -14.35 -11.68 -6.85
C THR A 46 -15.22 -11.41 -8.08
N LYS A 47 -16.54 -11.16 -7.88
CA LYS A 47 -17.43 -10.73 -8.97
C LYS A 47 -17.28 -9.24 -9.22
N GLN A 48 -17.14 -8.45 -8.15
CA GLN A 48 -16.96 -7.02 -8.23
C GLN A 48 -15.48 -6.64 -8.49
N ILE A 49 -14.54 -7.31 -7.81
CA ILE A 49 -13.10 -7.07 -7.93
C ILE A 49 -12.51 -8.09 -8.90
N ALA A 50 -12.72 -7.81 -10.17
CA ALA A 50 -12.26 -8.64 -11.28
C ALA A 50 -11.52 -7.80 -12.33
N PRO A 51 -10.66 -8.40 -13.16
CA PRO A 51 -10.07 -7.72 -14.29
C PRO A 51 -11.13 -7.13 -15.23
N PHE A 52 -10.97 -5.89 -15.62
CA PHE A 52 -11.87 -5.22 -16.57
C PHE A 52 -11.06 -4.59 -17.70
N PRO A 53 -11.13 -5.14 -18.94
CA PRO A 53 -10.31 -4.67 -20.07
C PRO A 53 -10.52 -3.20 -20.44
N LEU A 54 -11.72 -2.68 -20.20
CA LEU A 54 -12.07 -1.29 -20.52
C LEU A 54 -11.84 -0.33 -19.34
N ALA A 55 -11.23 -0.79 -18.24
CA ALA A 55 -10.92 0.05 -17.09
C ALA A 55 -10.06 1.24 -17.50
N ARG A 56 -10.43 2.40 -16.96
CA ARG A 56 -9.72 3.67 -17.17
C ARG A 56 -9.73 4.46 -15.87
N LEU A 57 -8.66 5.22 -15.63
CA LEU A 57 -8.53 6.09 -14.48
C LEU A 57 -7.95 7.43 -14.89
N GLN A 58 -8.60 8.51 -14.51
CA GLN A 58 -8.06 9.85 -14.66
C GLN A 58 -7.03 10.11 -13.57
N VAL A 59 -5.78 10.34 -13.95
CA VAL A 59 -4.65 10.52 -13.03
C VAL A 59 -4.19 11.98 -12.92
N ALA A 60 -4.59 12.80 -13.89
CA ALA A 60 -4.41 14.26 -13.89
C ALA A 60 -5.45 14.91 -14.83
N PRO A 61 -5.66 16.22 -14.79
CA PRO A 61 -6.51 16.90 -15.76
C PRO A 61 -6.09 16.57 -17.20
N GLY A 62 -7.01 16.01 -17.98
CA GLY A 62 -6.77 15.59 -19.36
C GLY A 62 -5.91 14.34 -19.54
N LYS A 63 -5.40 13.70 -18.44
CA LYS A 63 -4.61 12.47 -18.51
C LYS A 63 -5.41 11.27 -18.01
N LEU A 64 -5.80 10.43 -18.95
CA LEU A 64 -6.51 9.17 -18.68
C LEU A 64 -5.54 8.00 -18.95
N LEU A 65 -5.39 7.11 -17.97
CA LEU A 65 -4.66 5.86 -18.14
C LEU A 65 -5.62 4.67 -18.21
N SER A 66 -5.20 3.65 -18.92
CA SER A 66 -5.97 2.44 -19.15
C SER A 66 -5.09 1.19 -18.96
N ARG A 67 -5.68 0.01 -19.11
CA ARG A 67 -4.97 -1.25 -19.04
C ARG A 67 -3.97 -1.45 -20.22
N THR A 68 -4.07 -0.70 -21.30
CA THR A 68 -3.12 -0.76 -22.42
C THR A 68 -1.83 0.01 -22.13
N ASP A 69 -1.86 0.92 -21.17
CA ASP A 69 -0.69 1.64 -20.71
C ASP A 69 0.15 0.77 -19.78
N GLU A 70 1.44 1.08 -19.67
CA GLU A 70 2.33 0.46 -18.71
C GLU A 70 2.19 1.19 -17.37
N VAL A 71 1.32 0.70 -16.50
CA VAL A 71 1.00 1.35 -15.22
C VAL A 71 1.58 0.55 -14.05
N ILE A 72 2.42 1.20 -13.26
CA ILE A 72 2.93 0.70 -11.99
C ILE A 72 2.20 1.43 -10.87
N THR A 73 1.58 0.70 -9.98
CA THR A 73 0.77 1.27 -8.90
C THR A 73 1.35 1.02 -7.52
N PHE A 74 1.20 1.99 -6.65
CA PHE A 74 1.51 1.90 -5.22
C PHE A 74 0.36 2.54 -4.43
N ALA A 75 -0.22 1.82 -3.48
CA ALA A 75 -1.31 2.34 -2.68
C ALA A 75 -1.17 1.99 -1.21
N ASN A 76 -1.43 2.96 -0.35
CA ASN A 76 -1.53 2.76 1.09
C ASN A 76 -2.50 3.77 1.70
N ARG A 77 -3.04 3.45 2.88
CA ARG A 77 -3.90 4.37 3.62
C ARG A 77 -3.21 5.72 3.84
N ASN A 78 -1.93 5.68 4.24
CA ASN A 78 -1.07 6.84 4.37
C ASN A 78 0.29 6.54 3.76
N LEU A 79 0.90 7.54 3.12
CA LEU A 79 2.21 7.45 2.48
C LEU A 79 3.31 7.63 3.54
N GLU A 80 3.63 6.56 4.25
CA GLU A 80 4.51 6.54 5.41
C GLU A 80 5.57 5.41 5.33
N PRO A 81 6.70 5.51 6.07
CA PRO A 81 7.77 4.51 6.02
C PRO A 81 7.34 3.09 6.36
N TYR A 82 6.44 2.91 7.31
CA TYR A 82 5.93 1.59 7.71
C TYR A 82 5.23 0.84 6.58
N ARG A 83 4.72 1.59 5.60
CA ARG A 83 4.08 1.06 4.39
C ARG A 83 5.06 0.92 3.22
N GLY A 84 6.36 1.13 3.45
CA GLY A 84 7.38 1.02 2.43
C GLY A 84 7.44 2.18 1.43
N TYR A 85 6.71 3.29 1.69
CA TYR A 85 6.67 4.44 0.80
C TYR A 85 8.06 5.01 0.51
N HIS A 86 8.93 5.11 1.52
CA HIS A 86 10.31 5.58 1.38
C HIS A 86 11.15 4.69 0.45
N VAL A 87 10.95 3.38 0.49
CA VAL A 87 11.64 2.43 -0.39
C VAL A 87 11.17 2.61 -1.82
N PHE A 88 9.84 2.72 -2.01
CA PHE A 88 9.26 2.92 -3.32
C PHE A 88 9.72 4.23 -3.95
N MET A 89 9.69 5.34 -3.21
CA MET A 89 10.15 6.64 -3.70
C MET A 89 11.62 6.61 -4.13
N ARG A 90 12.49 6.03 -3.32
CA ARG A 90 13.92 5.90 -3.65
C ARG A 90 14.20 5.01 -4.86
N ALA A 91 13.30 4.11 -5.19
CA ALA A 91 13.40 3.28 -6.38
C ALA A 91 12.96 4.02 -7.67
N LEU A 92 12.15 5.11 -7.57
CA LEU A 92 11.58 5.79 -8.73
C LEU A 92 12.62 6.25 -9.77
N PRO A 93 13.77 6.87 -9.42
CA PRO A 93 14.73 7.33 -10.43
C PRO A 93 15.22 6.20 -11.33
N SER A 94 15.57 5.06 -10.74
CA SER A 94 16.02 3.89 -11.48
C SER A 94 14.89 3.21 -12.26
N LEU A 95 13.70 3.14 -11.65
CA LEU A 95 12.51 2.56 -12.26
C LEU A 95 12.09 3.31 -13.53
N LEU A 96 12.03 4.63 -13.47
CA LEU A 96 11.61 5.47 -14.60
C LEU A 96 12.62 5.41 -15.77
N LYS A 97 13.92 5.31 -15.46
CA LYS A 97 14.97 5.10 -16.46
C LYS A 97 14.88 3.71 -17.12
N ALA A 98 14.67 2.67 -16.31
CA ALA A 98 14.54 1.30 -16.82
C ALA A 98 13.24 1.08 -17.60
N ARG A 99 12.20 1.85 -17.33
CA ARG A 99 10.87 1.72 -17.96
C ARG A 99 10.38 3.07 -18.52
N PRO A 100 10.93 3.53 -19.67
CA PRO A 100 10.67 4.88 -20.18
C PRO A 100 9.21 5.12 -20.64
N ARG A 101 8.39 4.09 -20.76
CA ARG A 101 6.96 4.19 -21.07
C ARG A 101 6.04 4.01 -19.88
N ALA A 102 6.59 3.62 -18.72
CA ALA A 102 5.77 3.37 -17.54
C ALA A 102 5.24 4.68 -16.93
N HIS A 103 3.98 4.65 -16.54
CA HIS A 103 3.37 5.62 -15.64
C HIS A 103 3.34 5.04 -14.23
N VAL A 104 3.71 5.85 -13.26
CA VAL A 104 3.66 5.48 -11.84
C VAL A 104 2.50 6.20 -11.18
N VAL A 105 1.57 5.47 -10.60
CA VAL A 105 0.41 6.05 -9.90
C VAL A 105 0.48 5.69 -8.42
N ILE A 106 0.58 6.71 -7.58
CA ILE A 106 0.73 6.59 -6.13
C ILE A 106 -0.55 7.11 -5.47
N VAL A 107 -1.20 6.26 -4.68
CA VAL A 107 -2.45 6.58 -3.98
C VAL A 107 -2.23 6.52 -2.48
N GLY A 108 -2.63 7.55 -1.75
CA GLY A 108 -2.61 7.53 -0.30
C GLY A 108 -2.74 8.89 0.36
N GLY A 109 -3.14 8.87 1.63
CA GLY A 109 -3.22 10.05 2.47
C GLY A 109 -1.85 10.51 3.00
N GLU A 110 -1.84 11.67 3.62
CA GLU A 110 -0.62 12.30 4.16
C GLU A 110 -0.52 12.20 5.69
N GLY A 111 -1.44 11.46 6.32
CA GLY A 111 -1.38 11.19 7.76
C GLY A 111 -0.30 10.19 8.14
N THR A 112 -0.21 9.91 9.44
CA THR A 112 0.64 8.86 10.01
C THR A 112 -0.24 7.89 10.78
N SER A 113 -0.29 6.63 10.34
CA SER A 113 -1.04 5.56 11.02
C SER A 113 -0.18 4.84 12.04
N TYR A 114 1.08 4.59 11.68
CA TYR A 114 2.04 3.80 12.46
C TYR A 114 3.43 4.41 12.41
N GLY A 115 4.22 4.11 13.42
CA GLY A 115 5.60 4.54 13.48
C GLY A 115 5.79 5.99 13.94
N ARG A 116 6.96 6.52 13.65
CA ARG A 116 7.35 7.88 14.04
C ARG A 116 6.63 8.92 13.18
N ARG A 117 6.28 10.04 13.78
CA ARG A 117 5.74 11.19 13.04
C ARG A 117 6.85 11.83 12.17
N PRO A 118 6.49 12.45 11.05
CA PRO A 118 7.44 13.23 10.25
C PRO A 118 7.94 14.46 11.03
N PRO A 119 8.96 15.15 10.55
CA PRO A 119 9.39 16.43 11.10
C PRO A 119 8.23 17.43 11.14
N GLU A 120 8.31 18.39 12.08
CA GLU A 120 7.30 19.43 12.23
C GLU A 120 7.06 20.20 10.93
N GLY A 121 5.80 20.47 10.61
CA GLY A 121 5.39 21.14 9.39
C GLY A 121 5.50 20.31 8.11
N LYS A 122 5.89 19.03 8.19
CA LYS A 122 6.03 18.13 7.01
C LYS A 122 5.12 16.91 7.10
N THR A 123 4.91 16.31 5.95
CA THR A 123 4.34 14.96 5.82
C THR A 123 5.42 13.99 5.33
N TRP A 124 5.27 12.71 5.56
CA TRP A 124 6.21 11.73 4.99
C TRP A 124 6.21 11.77 3.45
N LYS A 125 5.08 12.11 2.85
CA LYS A 125 4.99 12.33 1.40
C LYS A 125 5.93 13.47 0.98
N SER A 126 5.85 14.64 1.62
CA SER A 126 6.70 15.79 1.27
C SER A 126 8.18 15.51 1.50
N VAL A 127 8.53 14.85 2.62
CA VAL A 127 9.93 14.50 2.94
C VAL A 127 10.56 13.66 1.82
N PHE A 128 9.89 12.60 1.38
CA PHE A 128 10.47 11.73 0.33
C PHE A 128 10.31 12.31 -1.08
N MET A 129 9.34 13.18 -1.31
CA MET A 129 9.29 13.98 -2.54
C MET A 129 10.49 14.93 -2.64
N GLU A 130 10.80 15.69 -1.59
CA GLU A 130 11.95 16.58 -1.54
C GLU A 130 13.28 15.82 -1.74
N GLU A 131 13.40 14.62 -1.17
CA GLU A 131 14.58 13.75 -1.32
C GLU A 131 14.76 13.27 -2.76
N VAL A 132 13.69 12.82 -3.40
CA VAL A 132 13.78 12.04 -4.65
C VAL A 132 13.56 12.89 -5.89
N ARG A 133 12.74 13.95 -5.82
CA ARG A 133 12.39 14.80 -6.96
C ARG A 133 13.60 15.36 -7.71
N PRO A 134 14.68 15.83 -7.04
CA PRO A 134 15.87 16.33 -7.72
C PRO A 134 16.66 15.28 -8.51
N LEU A 135 16.39 13.97 -8.27
CA LEU A 135 17.07 12.85 -8.92
C LEU A 135 16.36 12.38 -10.19
N ILE A 136 15.22 13.01 -10.53
CA ILE A 136 14.36 12.62 -11.66
C ILE A 136 14.22 13.81 -12.60
N ASP A 137 14.51 13.58 -13.88
CA ASP A 137 14.36 14.58 -14.93
C ASP A 137 12.90 15.06 -15.06
N GLU A 138 12.70 16.30 -15.50
CA GLU A 138 11.35 16.89 -15.66
C GLU A 138 10.46 16.02 -16.56
N GLN A 139 10.99 15.52 -17.67
CA GLN A 139 10.25 14.66 -18.58
C GLN A 139 9.78 13.36 -17.90
N ASP A 140 10.65 12.72 -17.15
CA ASP A 140 10.34 11.50 -16.42
C ASP A 140 9.34 11.75 -15.28
N TRP A 141 9.45 12.91 -14.62
CA TRP A 141 8.51 13.28 -13.54
C TRP A 141 7.08 13.46 -14.02
N THR A 142 6.86 13.86 -15.27
CA THR A 142 5.49 13.96 -15.85
C THR A 142 4.73 12.63 -15.85
N ARG A 143 5.43 11.52 -15.66
CA ARG A 143 4.87 10.17 -15.60
C ARG A 143 4.58 9.67 -14.18
N VAL A 144 4.87 10.50 -13.15
CA VAL A 144 4.58 10.19 -11.74
C VAL A 144 3.32 10.94 -11.30
N HIS A 145 2.31 10.21 -10.91
CA HIS A 145 0.99 10.75 -10.56
C HIS A 145 0.67 10.44 -9.09
N PHE A 146 0.35 11.47 -8.32
CA PHE A 146 -0.09 11.34 -6.94
C PHE A 146 -1.59 11.60 -6.86
N LEU A 147 -2.32 10.65 -6.31
CA LEU A 147 -3.74 10.76 -6.05
C LEU A 147 -4.01 10.68 -4.54
N PRO A 148 -5.03 11.38 -4.05
CA PRO A 148 -5.49 11.22 -2.67
C PRO A 148 -6.07 9.81 -2.47
N ASN A 149 -6.57 9.52 -1.26
CA ASN A 149 -7.37 8.33 -1.03
C ASN A 149 -8.58 8.32 -1.97
N LEU A 150 -8.71 7.25 -2.73
CA LEU A 150 -9.75 7.09 -3.73
C LEU A 150 -11.02 6.48 -3.11
N PRO A 151 -12.20 6.89 -3.57
CA PRO A 151 -13.44 6.13 -3.33
C PRO A 151 -13.30 4.70 -3.84
N HIS A 152 -14.00 3.74 -3.20
CA HIS A 152 -13.86 2.31 -3.48
C HIS A 152 -13.96 1.94 -4.97
N ALA A 153 -14.95 2.48 -5.68
CA ALA A 153 -15.11 2.21 -7.12
C ALA A 153 -13.89 2.68 -7.95
N GLN A 154 -13.33 3.86 -7.65
CA GLN A 154 -12.13 4.36 -8.32
C GLN A 154 -10.88 3.57 -7.91
N PHE A 155 -10.83 3.08 -6.67
CA PHE A 155 -9.74 2.21 -6.21
C PHE A 155 -9.73 0.87 -6.95
N ILE A 156 -10.91 0.31 -7.24
CA ILE A 156 -11.01 -0.88 -8.11
C ILE A 156 -10.47 -0.56 -9.51
N GLN A 157 -10.87 0.57 -10.12
CA GLN A 157 -10.35 0.98 -11.42
C GLN A 157 -8.83 1.16 -11.41
N PHE A 158 -8.29 1.78 -10.35
CA PHE A 158 -6.85 1.92 -10.12
C PHE A 158 -6.12 0.56 -10.12
N LEU A 159 -6.67 -0.45 -9.46
CA LEU A 159 -6.11 -1.80 -9.48
C LEU A 159 -6.28 -2.46 -10.86
N GLN A 160 -7.43 -2.24 -11.51
CA GLN A 160 -7.73 -2.84 -12.82
C GLN A 160 -6.83 -2.33 -13.94
N ILE A 161 -6.38 -1.07 -13.92
CA ILE A 161 -5.43 -0.55 -14.91
C ILE A 161 -3.98 -0.94 -14.61
N SER A 162 -3.69 -1.44 -13.42
CA SER A 162 -2.33 -1.77 -12.98
C SER A 162 -1.75 -2.94 -13.77
N ARG A 163 -0.49 -2.79 -14.23
CA ARG A 163 0.33 -3.89 -14.72
C ARG A 163 1.07 -4.58 -13.58
N VAL A 164 1.56 -3.77 -12.64
CA VAL A 164 2.24 -4.22 -11.44
C VAL A 164 1.76 -3.36 -10.28
N HIS A 165 1.26 -4.00 -9.22
CA HIS A 165 0.98 -3.36 -7.95
C HIS A 165 2.11 -3.65 -6.97
N VAL A 166 2.74 -2.58 -6.46
CA VAL A 166 3.85 -2.69 -5.52
C VAL A 166 3.32 -2.61 -4.10
N TYR A 167 3.58 -3.64 -3.29
CA TYR A 167 3.18 -3.72 -1.90
C TYR A 167 4.40 -3.99 -1.03
N LEU A 168 4.80 -3.02 -0.20
CA LEU A 168 6.03 -3.04 0.61
C LEU A 168 5.75 -2.86 2.10
N THR A 169 4.52 -3.10 2.54
CA THR A 169 4.16 -2.99 3.95
C THR A 169 4.96 -3.97 4.80
N TYR A 170 5.58 -3.49 5.87
CA TYR A 170 6.32 -4.28 6.84
C TYR A 170 6.07 -3.74 8.26
N PRO A 171 5.94 -4.59 9.26
CA PRO A 171 5.86 -6.04 9.29
C PRO A 171 4.40 -6.49 9.49
N PHE A 172 3.69 -6.94 8.51
CA PHE A 172 2.32 -7.45 8.71
C PHE A 172 2.15 -8.83 8.10
#